data_98a2155cb0c67bf60964aed500c12fa9
#
_entry.id   98a2155cb0c67bf60964aed500c12fa9
#
_cell.length_a   1.000
_cell.length_b   1.000
_cell.length_c   1.000
_cell.angle_alpha   90.00
_cell.angle_beta   90.00
_cell.angle_gamma   90.00
#
_symmetry.space_group_name_H-M   'P 1'
#
loop_
_entity.id
_entity.type
_entity.pdbx_description
1 polymer ?
#
loop_
_entity_poly.entity_id
_entity_poly.type
_entity_poly.pdbx_seq_one_letter_code
_entity_poly.pdbx_strand_id
1 'polypeptide(L)'
;MKNIGTTLLISSIVLALVIFGIGYALWSENLYITGEADTGELDWGFTTTVSTMDHGLDYNGDPAGQCFYAYQVDKDVGSSSYQLLNDDCDGDYELLKVTLNNVYPRYLEDISFHVVNTGTIPLRIWKVIIGGNEYYAITGPIFVDLNGDGIADVRICWGDNFGVQIEPGQVSGEISFEIIVLQNAPQGTTLTLTISLVAVQWNEYSTP
;
A
#
# COMPACT_ATOMS: atom_id res chain seq x y z
N MET A 1 59.80 -74.98 -10.63
CA MET A 1 58.71 -74.68 -11.54
C MET A 1 57.92 -73.51 -10.97
N LYS A 2 57.94 -72.35 -11.62
CA LYS A 2 57.18 -71.20 -11.16
C LYS A 2 55.68 -71.52 -11.28
N ASN A 3 54.87 -71.26 -10.27
CA ASN A 3 53.42 -71.52 -10.29
C ASN A 3 52.70 -70.60 -11.25
N ILE A 4 52.79 -70.90 -12.57
CA ILE A 4 52.18 -70.17 -13.63
C ILE A 4 50.65 -70.04 -13.40
N GLY A 5 50.03 -71.08 -12.83
CA GLY A 5 48.62 -71.07 -12.52
C GLY A 5 48.18 -70.01 -11.50
N THR A 6 49.00 -69.83 -10.46
CA THR A 6 48.72 -68.81 -9.42
C THR A 6 48.86 -67.36 -9.95
N THR A 7 49.84 -67.17 -10.83
CA THR A 7 50.04 -65.86 -11.48
C THR A 7 48.90 -65.51 -12.44
N LEU A 8 48.43 -66.46 -13.19
CA LEU A 8 47.29 -66.28 -14.08
C LEU A 8 45.98 -65.97 -13.30
N LEU A 9 45.79 -66.65 -12.17
CA LEU A 9 44.60 -66.44 -11.36
C LEU A 9 44.62 -65.04 -10.71
N ILE A 10 45.74 -64.59 -10.21
CA ILE A 10 45.89 -63.26 -9.64
C ILE A 10 45.66 -62.19 -10.72
N SER A 11 46.23 -62.36 -11.93
CA SER A 11 46.07 -61.38 -13.01
C SER A 11 44.63 -61.31 -13.50
N SER A 12 43.88 -62.40 -13.53
CA SER A 12 42.48 -62.41 -13.90
C SER A 12 41.59 -61.69 -12.87
N ILE A 13 41.89 -61.85 -11.57
CA ILE A 13 41.16 -61.15 -10.50
C ILE A 13 41.44 -59.65 -10.58
N VAL A 14 42.68 -59.23 -10.75
CA VAL A 14 43.02 -57.80 -10.89
C VAL A 14 42.36 -57.19 -12.11
N LEU A 15 42.35 -57.88 -13.25
CA LEU A 15 41.68 -57.42 -14.46
C LEU A 15 40.17 -57.27 -14.26
N ALA A 16 39.55 -58.24 -13.61
CA ALA A 16 38.12 -58.14 -13.26
C ALA A 16 37.82 -56.95 -12.36
N LEU A 17 38.62 -56.72 -11.32
CA LEU A 17 38.47 -55.57 -10.44
C LEU A 17 38.62 -54.21 -11.16
N VAL A 18 39.56 -54.13 -12.10
CA VAL A 18 39.74 -52.92 -12.93
C VAL A 18 38.51 -52.69 -13.83
N ILE A 19 38.01 -53.73 -14.48
CA ILE A 19 36.82 -53.61 -15.33
C ILE A 19 35.59 -53.20 -14.53
N PHE A 20 35.38 -53.80 -13.35
CA PHE A 20 34.27 -53.39 -12.45
C PHE A 20 34.45 -51.96 -11.93
N GLY A 21 35.71 -51.59 -11.59
CA GLY A 21 36.01 -50.22 -11.11
C GLY A 21 35.76 -49.15 -12.15
N ILE A 22 36.12 -49.41 -13.43
CA ILE A 22 35.83 -48.50 -14.56
C ILE A 22 34.33 -48.45 -14.84
N GLY A 23 33.63 -49.58 -14.75
CA GLY A 23 32.18 -49.63 -14.94
C GLY A 23 31.43 -48.78 -13.90
N TYR A 24 31.86 -48.82 -12.64
CA TYR A 24 31.26 -48.00 -11.57
C TYR A 24 31.62 -46.54 -11.69
N ALA A 25 32.82 -46.19 -12.14
CA ALA A 25 33.25 -44.81 -12.27
C ALA A 25 32.61 -44.02 -13.41
N LEU A 26 32.07 -44.74 -14.41
CA LEU A 26 31.39 -44.14 -15.54
C LEU A 26 29.87 -43.92 -15.34
N TRP A 27 29.31 -44.37 -14.24
CA TRP A 27 27.92 -44.16 -13.91
C TRP A 27 27.80 -42.87 -13.11
N SER A 28 27.90 -41.72 -13.79
CA SER A 28 27.54 -40.41 -13.24
C SER A 28 26.31 -39.92 -14.01
N GLU A 29 25.22 -39.78 -13.35
CA GLU A 29 24.03 -39.15 -13.89
C GLU A 29 23.95 -37.72 -13.35
N ASN A 30 23.87 -36.75 -14.26
CA ASN A 30 23.65 -35.37 -13.91
C ASN A 30 22.15 -35.12 -13.82
N LEU A 31 21.65 -34.96 -12.61
CA LEU A 31 20.28 -34.52 -12.41
C LEU A 31 20.25 -32.97 -12.53
N TYR A 32 19.59 -32.47 -13.54
CA TYR A 32 19.32 -31.05 -13.70
C TYR A 32 17.92 -30.80 -13.17
N ILE A 33 17.84 -29.97 -12.15
CA ILE A 33 16.58 -29.44 -11.65
C ILE A 33 16.49 -28.01 -12.18
N THR A 34 15.56 -27.75 -13.10
CA THR A 34 15.20 -26.41 -13.51
C THR A 34 13.98 -26.00 -12.68
N GLY A 35 14.10 -24.92 -11.95
CA GLY A 35 12.98 -24.28 -11.24
C GLY A 35 12.67 -22.97 -11.93
N GLU A 36 11.41 -22.71 -12.18
CA GLU A 36 10.88 -21.40 -12.54
C GLU A 36 10.18 -20.84 -11.30
N ALA A 37 10.44 -19.58 -10.97
CA ALA A 37 9.78 -18.90 -9.87
C ALA A 37 9.20 -17.60 -10.40
N ASP A 38 7.88 -17.52 -10.39
CA ASP A 38 7.18 -16.26 -10.63
C ASP A 38 7.13 -15.49 -9.32
N THR A 39 7.53 -14.23 -9.38
CA THR A 39 7.40 -13.31 -8.23
C THR A 39 6.04 -12.64 -8.28
N GLY A 40 5.40 -12.50 -7.12
CA GLY A 40 4.15 -11.77 -7.02
C GLY A 40 4.38 -10.26 -7.21
N GLU A 41 3.35 -9.58 -7.68
CA GLU A 41 3.31 -8.15 -7.91
C GLU A 41 2.46 -7.49 -6.82
N LEU A 42 3.00 -6.43 -6.23
CA LEU A 42 2.29 -5.58 -5.28
C LEU A 42 1.79 -4.36 -6.05
N ASP A 43 0.48 -4.29 -6.21
CA ASP A 43 -0.15 -3.22 -6.96
C ASP A 43 -1.53 -2.90 -6.41
N TRP A 44 -1.97 -1.64 -6.53
CA TRP A 44 -3.23 -1.17 -6.00
C TRP A 44 -3.67 0.14 -6.64
N GLY A 45 -4.96 0.40 -6.66
CA GLY A 45 -5.51 1.67 -7.12
C GLY A 45 -6.75 2.10 -6.33
N PHE A 46 -7.07 3.37 -6.42
CA PHE A 46 -8.39 3.86 -5.99
C PHE A 46 -9.46 3.32 -6.93
N THR A 47 -10.59 2.91 -6.38
CA THR A 47 -11.76 2.68 -7.22
C THR A 47 -12.28 4.01 -7.80
N THR A 48 -12.98 3.95 -8.90
CA THR A 48 -13.56 5.16 -9.54
C THR A 48 -14.69 5.81 -8.73
N THR A 49 -15.13 5.16 -7.65
CA THR A 49 -16.18 5.67 -6.77
C THR A 49 -15.55 6.37 -5.58
N VAL A 50 -15.48 7.69 -5.66
CA VAL A 50 -15.12 8.56 -4.55
C VAL A 50 -16.37 9.38 -4.21
N SER A 51 -16.71 9.45 -2.94
CA SER A 51 -17.76 10.31 -2.43
C SER A 51 -17.12 11.51 -1.76
N THR A 52 -17.59 12.69 -2.10
CA THR A 52 -17.32 13.92 -1.36
C THR A 52 -18.64 14.39 -0.79
N MET A 53 -18.68 14.64 0.48
CA MET A 53 -19.90 15.05 1.17
C MET A 53 -19.62 16.30 1.99
N ASP A 54 -20.09 17.42 1.45
CA ASP A 54 -20.32 18.61 2.24
C ASP A 54 -21.53 18.34 3.11
N HIS A 55 -21.31 18.15 4.39
CA HIS A 55 -22.39 17.83 5.30
C HIS A 55 -23.35 18.99 5.56
N GLY A 56 -23.09 20.18 5.01
CA GLY A 56 -23.82 21.39 5.37
C GLY A 56 -23.75 21.71 6.87
N LEU A 57 -22.85 21.08 7.57
CA LEU A 57 -22.75 21.06 9.01
C LEU A 57 -21.36 21.51 9.39
N ASP A 58 -21.22 22.75 9.74
CA ASP A 58 -19.96 23.27 10.21
C ASP A 58 -19.60 22.71 11.58
N TYR A 59 -18.33 22.46 11.74
CA TYR A 59 -17.78 22.06 13.03
C TYR A 59 -17.92 23.19 14.07
N ASN A 60 -18.78 23.00 15.05
CA ASN A 60 -19.00 23.99 16.11
C ASN A 60 -18.53 23.47 17.47
N GLY A 61 -17.26 23.35 17.65
CA GLY A 61 -16.70 22.96 18.92
C GLY A 61 -15.21 22.69 18.77
N ASP A 62 -14.47 22.82 19.83
CA ASP A 62 -13.14 22.28 19.93
C ASP A 62 -13.15 21.18 20.99
N PRO A 63 -13.39 19.97 20.63
CA PRO A 63 -12.79 18.91 21.38
C PRO A 63 -11.42 18.68 20.74
N ALA A 64 -10.42 19.39 21.23
CA ALA A 64 -9.04 19.09 20.94
C ALA A 64 -8.83 17.57 21.00
N GLY A 65 -8.61 16.96 19.85
CA GLY A 65 -8.32 15.54 19.73
C GLY A 65 -9.49 14.59 19.50
N GLN A 66 -10.71 15.05 19.23
CA GLN A 66 -11.81 14.16 18.80
C GLN A 66 -12.06 14.27 17.29
N CYS A 67 -11.98 13.13 16.62
CA CYS A 67 -12.37 12.97 15.23
C CYS A 67 -13.85 12.59 15.12
N PHE A 68 -14.47 12.85 13.97
CA PHE A 68 -15.85 12.46 13.66
C PHE A 68 -16.91 13.08 14.59
N TYR A 69 -16.67 14.31 15.01
CA TYR A 69 -17.60 15.05 15.85
C TYR A 69 -18.11 16.27 15.10
N ALA A 70 -19.22 16.14 14.41
CA ALA A 70 -19.86 17.22 13.67
C ALA A 70 -20.94 17.90 14.51
N TYR A 71 -20.99 19.24 14.48
CA TYR A 71 -22.06 20.03 15.03
C TYR A 71 -22.58 21.04 14.01
N GLN A 72 -23.88 21.15 13.94
CA GLN A 72 -24.61 21.84 12.89
C GLN A 72 -24.61 23.35 13.04
N VAL A 73 -24.00 24.09 12.14
CA VAL A 73 -24.45 25.40 11.69
C VAL A 73 -24.28 25.42 10.18
N ASP A 74 -25.34 25.14 9.50
CA ASP A 74 -25.37 25.10 8.04
C ASP A 74 -25.17 26.49 7.44
N LYS A 75 -24.19 26.61 6.55
CA LYS A 75 -23.99 27.80 5.72
C LYS A 75 -23.90 27.49 4.23
N ASP A 76 -23.86 26.26 3.83
CA ASP A 76 -23.89 25.76 2.44
C ASP A 76 -23.32 26.76 1.42
N VAL A 77 -22.08 27.20 1.64
CA VAL A 77 -21.41 28.17 0.75
C VAL A 77 -20.10 27.62 0.18
N GLY A 78 -19.57 26.56 0.79
CA GLY A 78 -18.41 25.83 0.30
C GLY A 78 -18.78 24.77 -0.73
N SER A 79 -17.79 24.23 -1.38
CA SER A 79 -17.95 23.05 -2.25
C SER A 79 -16.65 22.29 -2.35
N SER A 80 -16.76 21.00 -2.60
CA SER A 80 -15.62 20.14 -2.86
C SER A 80 -15.69 19.51 -4.24
N SER A 81 -14.55 19.11 -4.73
CA SER A 81 -14.43 18.29 -5.92
C SER A 81 -13.18 17.42 -5.81
N TYR A 82 -13.18 16.32 -6.55
CA TYR A 82 -12.03 15.43 -6.57
C TYR A 82 -11.59 15.10 -7.99
N GLN A 83 -10.36 14.64 -8.11
CA GLN A 83 -9.77 14.10 -9.31
C GLN A 83 -8.88 12.92 -8.95
N LEU A 84 -9.10 11.79 -9.61
CA LEU A 84 -8.20 10.65 -9.55
C LEU A 84 -7.12 10.79 -10.63
N LEU A 85 -5.88 10.55 -10.27
CA LEU A 85 -4.73 10.68 -11.15
C LEU A 85 -3.95 9.36 -11.12
N ASN A 86 -3.55 8.92 -12.30
CA ASN A 86 -2.60 7.85 -12.53
C ASN A 86 -1.23 8.50 -12.67
N ASP A 87 -0.31 8.26 -11.75
CA ASP A 87 0.98 8.94 -11.69
C ASP A 87 2.14 8.11 -12.25
N ASP A 88 1.99 6.80 -12.40
CA ASP A 88 2.98 5.88 -12.96
C ASP A 88 2.62 5.33 -14.34
N CYS A 89 1.40 5.57 -14.82
CA CYS A 89 0.91 5.18 -16.14
C CYS A 89 0.68 3.67 -16.33
N ASP A 90 0.40 2.93 -15.28
CA ASP A 90 0.11 1.49 -15.34
C ASP A 90 -1.38 1.20 -15.64
N GLY A 91 -2.27 2.15 -15.42
CA GLY A 91 -3.70 2.05 -15.73
C GLY A 91 -4.60 2.24 -14.52
N ASP A 92 -4.04 2.28 -13.35
CA ASP A 92 -4.71 2.49 -12.08
C ASP A 92 -4.63 3.95 -11.60
N TYR A 93 -5.29 4.26 -10.51
CA TYR A 93 -5.27 5.60 -9.92
C TYR A 93 -4.69 5.52 -8.51
N GLU A 94 -3.52 6.11 -8.28
CA GLU A 94 -2.77 6.08 -7.01
C GLU A 94 -2.82 7.42 -6.27
N LEU A 95 -3.28 8.46 -6.95
CA LEU A 95 -3.34 9.80 -6.39
C LEU A 95 -4.76 10.37 -6.43
N LEU A 96 -5.29 10.72 -5.27
CA LEU A 96 -6.55 11.43 -5.11
C LEU A 96 -6.25 12.90 -4.81
N LYS A 97 -6.63 13.77 -5.73
CA LYS A 97 -6.57 15.22 -5.54
C LYS A 97 -7.93 15.73 -5.11
N VAL A 98 -7.97 16.39 -3.97
CA VAL A 98 -9.17 17.03 -3.43
C VAL A 98 -9.03 18.54 -3.51
N THR A 99 -10.08 19.20 -3.93
CA THR A 99 -10.14 20.66 -4.08
C THR A 99 -11.34 21.18 -3.30
N LEU A 100 -11.07 22.07 -2.36
CA LEU A 100 -12.07 22.74 -1.54
C LEU A 100 -12.20 24.19 -2.01
N ASN A 101 -13.39 24.59 -2.42
CA ASN A 101 -13.68 25.90 -2.99
C ASN A 101 -14.58 26.70 -2.05
N ASN A 102 -14.27 27.99 -1.92
CA ASN A 102 -15.05 28.93 -1.13
C ASN A 102 -15.32 28.44 0.32
N VAL A 103 -14.37 27.69 0.86
CA VAL A 103 -14.47 27.18 2.23
C VAL A 103 -14.09 28.26 3.25
N TYR A 104 -14.49 28.07 4.46
CA TYR A 104 -14.32 29.00 5.56
C TYR A 104 -13.93 28.23 6.84
N PRO A 105 -13.39 28.91 7.83
CA PRO A 105 -13.03 28.25 9.08
C PRO A 105 -14.17 27.46 9.68
N ARG A 106 -13.90 26.20 10.03
CA ARG A 106 -14.82 25.16 10.51
C ARG A 106 -15.66 24.45 9.45
N TYR A 107 -15.48 24.78 8.18
CA TYR A 107 -16.06 23.99 7.09
C TYR A 107 -15.62 22.53 7.23
N LEU A 108 -16.56 21.62 7.11
CA LEU A 108 -16.36 20.18 7.26
C LEU A 108 -16.65 19.48 5.94
N GLU A 109 -15.70 18.73 5.48
CA GLU A 109 -15.82 17.86 4.30
C GLU A 109 -15.51 16.42 4.65
N ASP A 110 -16.35 15.51 4.25
CA ASP A 110 -16.11 14.08 4.31
C ASP A 110 -15.78 13.54 2.91
N ILE A 111 -14.68 12.79 2.83
CA ILE A 111 -14.27 12.13 1.61
C ILE A 111 -14.17 10.65 1.90
N SER A 112 -14.89 9.84 1.14
CA SER A 112 -14.78 8.40 1.25
C SER A 112 -14.48 7.75 -0.10
N PHE A 113 -13.73 6.67 -0.04
CA PHE A 113 -13.28 5.91 -1.20
C PHE A 113 -13.00 4.45 -0.83
N HIS A 114 -12.73 3.66 -1.85
CA HIS A 114 -12.27 2.29 -1.72
C HIS A 114 -10.97 2.09 -2.50
N VAL A 115 -10.19 1.13 -2.06
CA VAL A 115 -8.96 0.69 -2.73
C VAL A 115 -9.17 -0.71 -3.28
N VAL A 116 -8.70 -0.96 -4.49
CA VAL A 116 -8.67 -2.29 -5.09
C VAL A 116 -7.23 -2.78 -5.15
N ASN A 117 -7.02 -4.05 -4.84
CA ASN A 117 -5.75 -4.72 -5.07
C ASN A 117 -5.73 -5.24 -6.51
N THR A 118 -4.95 -4.61 -7.36
CA THR A 118 -4.77 -4.96 -8.78
C THR A 118 -3.59 -5.89 -9.00
N GLY A 119 -2.74 -6.04 -7.99
CA GLY A 119 -1.62 -6.96 -7.98
C GLY A 119 -2.00 -8.43 -7.81
N THR A 120 -0.99 -9.27 -7.66
CA THR A 120 -1.11 -10.72 -7.55
C THR A 120 -0.87 -11.27 -6.14
N ILE A 121 -0.48 -10.42 -5.19
CA ILE A 121 -0.24 -10.78 -3.79
C ILE A 121 -1.12 -9.96 -2.85
N PRO A 122 -1.50 -10.52 -1.67
CA PRO A 122 -2.25 -9.77 -0.67
C PRO A 122 -1.47 -8.57 -0.15
N LEU A 123 -2.16 -7.45 0.05
CA LEU A 123 -1.59 -6.22 0.55
C LEU A 123 -2.34 -5.67 1.76
N ARG A 124 -1.71 -4.69 2.42
CA ARG A 124 -2.32 -3.85 3.46
C ARG A 124 -1.89 -2.41 3.27
N ILE A 125 -2.80 -1.48 3.48
CA ILE A 125 -2.46 -0.06 3.50
C ILE A 125 -1.72 0.25 4.80
N TRP A 126 -0.51 0.75 4.68
CA TRP A 126 0.40 0.98 5.80
C TRP A 126 0.51 2.44 6.21
N LYS A 127 0.57 3.35 5.21
CA LYS A 127 0.69 4.77 5.41
C LYS A 127 -0.25 5.52 4.48
N VAL A 128 -0.52 6.75 4.84
CA VAL A 128 -1.13 7.74 3.96
C VAL A 128 -0.15 8.89 3.75
N ILE A 129 -0.10 9.42 2.55
CA ILE A 129 0.67 10.60 2.20
C ILE A 129 -0.33 11.71 1.90
N ILE A 130 -0.27 12.79 2.68
CA ILE A 130 -1.14 13.94 2.53
C ILE A 130 -0.29 15.20 2.40
N GLY A 131 -0.46 15.93 1.30
CA GLY A 131 0.32 17.13 1.05
C GLY A 131 1.85 16.88 1.01
N GLY A 132 2.26 15.66 0.65
CA GLY A 132 3.66 15.24 0.60
C GLY A 132 4.26 14.78 1.94
N ASN A 133 3.48 14.75 3.01
CA ASN A 133 3.91 14.23 4.31
C ASN A 133 3.34 12.85 4.57
N GLU A 134 4.15 11.96 5.14
CA GLU A 134 3.76 10.60 5.48
C GLU A 134 3.15 10.52 6.88
N TYR A 135 2.05 9.78 6.98
CA TYR A 135 1.36 9.50 8.24
C TYR A 135 1.03 8.02 8.33
N TYR A 136 1.30 7.42 9.47
CA TYR A 136 0.89 6.05 9.74
C TYR A 136 -0.59 5.99 10.11
N ALA A 137 -1.20 4.82 10.00
CA ALA A 137 -2.55 4.59 10.49
C ALA A 137 -2.62 4.99 11.98
N ILE A 138 -3.32 6.07 12.29
CA ILE A 138 -3.33 6.66 13.60
C ILE A 138 -4.74 6.89 14.09
N THR A 139 -4.87 6.80 15.39
CA THR A 139 -6.03 7.22 16.14
C THR A 139 -5.84 8.68 16.56
N GLY A 140 -6.22 9.62 15.73
CA GLY A 140 -6.18 11.02 16.12
C GLY A 140 -6.01 11.98 14.94
N PRO A 141 -6.34 13.25 15.14
CA PRO A 141 -6.26 14.23 14.08
C PRO A 141 -4.80 14.55 13.72
N ILE A 142 -4.56 14.75 12.44
CA ILE A 142 -3.36 15.41 11.96
C ILE A 142 -3.65 16.84 11.53
N PHE A 143 -2.63 17.67 11.57
CA PHE A 143 -2.70 19.05 11.18
C PHE A 143 -1.80 19.27 9.98
N VAL A 144 -2.37 19.79 8.89
CA VAL A 144 -1.67 19.94 7.62
C VAL A 144 -1.63 21.41 7.23
N ASP A 145 -0.43 21.87 6.95
CA ASP A 145 -0.13 23.17 6.33
C ASP A 145 -0.13 22.95 4.81
N LEU A 146 -1.09 23.55 4.13
CA LEU A 146 -1.27 23.41 2.68
C LEU A 146 -0.58 24.52 1.89
N ASN A 147 -0.25 25.62 2.51
CA ASN A 147 0.32 26.80 1.89
C ASN A 147 1.82 26.99 2.18
N GLY A 148 2.38 26.24 3.14
CA GLY A 148 3.80 26.27 3.49
C GLY A 148 4.21 27.43 4.39
N ASP A 149 3.27 28.07 5.12
CA ASP A 149 3.56 29.20 6.00
C ASP A 149 3.95 28.78 7.43
N GLY A 150 3.91 27.47 7.72
CA GLY A 150 4.24 26.88 9.02
C GLY A 150 3.06 26.83 9.99
N ILE A 151 1.86 27.18 9.54
CA ILE A 151 0.63 27.13 10.32
C ILE A 151 -0.36 26.18 9.63
N ALA A 152 -0.97 25.28 10.38
CA ALA A 152 -1.91 24.34 9.79
C ALA A 152 -3.16 25.03 9.26
N ASP A 153 -3.56 24.68 8.04
CA ASP A 153 -4.75 25.15 7.37
C ASP A 153 -5.95 24.23 7.59
N VAL A 154 -5.68 22.92 7.70
CA VAL A 154 -6.71 21.90 7.88
C VAL A 154 -6.33 20.91 8.97
N ARG A 155 -7.37 20.38 9.61
CA ARG A 155 -7.28 19.20 10.46
C ARG A 155 -7.91 18.04 9.73
N ILE A 156 -7.24 16.90 9.69
CA ILE A 156 -7.73 15.72 9.03
C ILE A 156 -7.81 14.57 10.01
N CYS A 157 -8.96 13.93 10.06
CA CYS A 157 -9.16 12.66 10.74
C CYS A 157 -9.42 11.58 9.69
N TRP A 158 -8.84 10.42 9.83
CA TRP A 158 -9.22 9.26 9.04
C TRP A 158 -9.71 8.12 9.91
N GLY A 159 -10.59 7.36 9.34
CA GLY A 159 -11.22 6.26 10.03
C GLY A 159 -10.64 4.92 9.63
N ASP A 160 -11.51 4.06 9.29
CA ASP A 160 -11.39 2.62 9.30
C ASP A 160 -10.60 2.03 8.12
N ASN A 161 -10.37 0.72 8.22
CA ASN A 161 -9.85 -0.16 7.18
C ASN A 161 -8.36 -0.01 6.83
N PHE A 162 -7.61 0.84 7.53
CA PHE A 162 -6.14 0.80 7.47
C PHE A 162 -5.61 -0.47 8.15
N GLY A 163 -4.64 -1.12 7.51
CA GLY A 163 -4.05 -2.37 8.00
C GLY A 163 -4.92 -3.63 7.79
N VAL A 164 -6.13 -3.48 7.26
CA VAL A 164 -6.94 -4.63 6.82
C VAL A 164 -6.31 -5.24 5.58
N GLN A 165 -6.27 -6.57 5.53
CA GLN A 165 -5.74 -7.29 4.37
C GLN A 165 -6.72 -7.26 3.21
N ILE A 166 -6.19 -6.96 2.01
CA ILE A 166 -6.91 -6.91 0.75
C ILE A 166 -6.30 -7.97 -0.16
N GLU A 167 -7.09 -8.99 -0.51
CA GLU A 167 -6.66 -10.06 -1.40
C GLU A 167 -6.61 -9.59 -2.86
N PRO A 168 -5.85 -10.27 -3.73
CA PRO A 168 -5.83 -9.97 -5.15
C PRO A 168 -7.23 -9.89 -5.77
N GLY A 169 -7.52 -8.78 -6.45
CA GLY A 169 -8.83 -8.51 -7.05
C GLY A 169 -9.93 -8.09 -6.07
N GLN A 170 -9.64 -8.01 -4.78
CA GLN A 170 -10.60 -7.52 -3.78
C GLN A 170 -10.57 -5.99 -3.67
N VAL A 171 -11.73 -5.45 -3.30
CA VAL A 171 -11.93 -4.06 -2.93
C VAL A 171 -11.96 -3.95 -1.41
N SER A 172 -11.32 -2.93 -0.85
CA SER A 172 -11.35 -2.64 0.59
C SER A 172 -12.75 -2.31 1.09
N GLY A 173 -12.94 -2.35 2.39
CA GLY A 173 -14.02 -1.59 3.03
C GLY A 173 -13.84 -0.08 2.76
N GLU A 174 -14.85 0.70 3.07
CA GLU A 174 -14.80 2.15 2.93
C GLU A 174 -13.67 2.74 3.79
N ILE A 175 -12.89 3.63 3.20
CA ILE A 175 -11.88 4.44 3.86
C ILE A 175 -12.38 5.88 3.79
N SER A 176 -12.41 6.59 4.90
CA SER A 176 -12.91 7.96 4.95
C SER A 176 -11.94 8.93 5.60
N PHE A 177 -11.97 10.16 5.12
CA PHE A 177 -11.26 11.30 5.69
C PHE A 177 -12.25 12.42 6.01
N GLU A 178 -12.27 12.86 7.26
CA GLU A 178 -12.95 14.07 7.69
C GLU A 178 -11.95 15.23 7.66
N ILE A 179 -12.22 16.24 6.87
CA ILE A 179 -11.36 17.41 6.69
C ILE A 179 -12.07 18.64 7.27
N ILE A 180 -11.43 19.26 8.23
CA ILE A 180 -11.95 20.49 8.88
C ILE A 180 -11.01 21.64 8.56
N VAL A 181 -11.54 22.70 7.98
CA VAL A 181 -10.80 23.93 7.71
C VAL A 181 -10.57 24.70 9.02
N LEU A 182 -9.33 25.06 9.29
CA LEU A 182 -8.93 25.76 10.50
C LEU A 182 -9.06 27.28 10.35
N GLN A 183 -8.99 27.98 11.49
CA GLN A 183 -9.14 29.44 11.55
C GLN A 183 -8.04 30.19 10.79
N ASN A 184 -6.88 29.58 10.64
CA ASN A 184 -5.71 30.21 10.01
C ASN A 184 -5.63 29.92 8.50
N ALA A 185 -6.52 29.11 7.97
CA ALA A 185 -6.55 28.84 6.55
C ALA A 185 -6.68 30.12 5.72
N PRO A 186 -5.99 30.24 4.60
CA PRO A 186 -6.02 31.44 3.78
C PRO A 186 -7.43 31.69 3.22
N GLN A 187 -7.89 32.93 3.32
CA GLN A 187 -9.22 33.32 2.87
C GLN A 187 -9.23 33.71 1.40
N GLY A 188 -10.34 33.43 0.71
CA GLY A 188 -10.53 33.81 -0.68
C GLY A 188 -9.65 33.03 -1.65
N THR A 189 -9.15 31.87 -1.25
CA THR A 189 -8.35 30.96 -2.06
C THR A 189 -9.00 29.58 -2.13
N THR A 190 -8.60 28.81 -3.12
CA THR A 190 -8.93 27.39 -3.22
C THR A 190 -7.89 26.60 -2.44
N LEU A 191 -8.33 25.75 -1.55
CA LEU A 191 -7.45 24.80 -0.87
C LEU A 191 -7.39 23.50 -1.67
N THR A 192 -6.20 23.00 -1.86
CA THR A 192 -6.00 21.73 -2.57
C THR A 192 -5.10 20.82 -1.74
N LEU A 193 -5.53 19.59 -1.57
CA LEU A 193 -4.70 18.55 -0.95
C LEU A 193 -4.64 17.33 -1.87
N THR A 194 -3.52 16.63 -1.79
CA THR A 194 -3.31 15.36 -2.46
C THR A 194 -3.23 14.26 -1.43
N ILE A 195 -3.89 13.15 -1.70
CA ILE A 195 -3.90 11.96 -0.86
C ILE A 195 -3.38 10.81 -1.71
N SER A 196 -2.33 10.16 -1.26
CA SER A 196 -1.84 8.89 -1.78
C SER A 196 -1.66 7.91 -0.62
N LEU A 197 -1.62 6.64 -0.93
CA LEU A 197 -1.46 5.59 0.06
C LEU A 197 -0.16 4.83 -0.20
N VAL A 198 0.35 4.20 0.83
CA VAL A 198 1.47 3.27 0.71
C VAL A 198 0.98 1.90 1.15
N ALA A 199 0.92 0.99 0.21
CA ALA A 199 0.64 -0.41 0.47
C ALA A 199 1.94 -1.18 0.73
N VAL A 200 1.84 -2.20 1.56
CA VAL A 200 2.91 -3.17 1.79
C VAL A 200 2.37 -4.58 1.65
N GLN A 201 3.25 -5.51 1.38
CA GLN A 201 2.90 -6.93 1.39
C GLN A 201 2.34 -7.31 2.76
N TRP A 202 1.33 -8.16 2.78
CA TRP A 202 0.56 -8.51 3.98
C TRP A 202 1.41 -8.95 5.19
N ASN A 203 2.56 -9.60 4.96
CA ASN A 203 3.48 -10.09 5.99
C ASN A 203 4.57 -9.07 6.38
N GLU A 204 4.66 -7.94 5.68
CA GLU A 204 5.58 -6.85 5.99
C GLU A 204 4.89 -5.72 6.78
N TYR A 205 3.58 -5.81 6.93
CA TYR A 205 2.84 -4.83 7.71
C TYR A 205 3.26 -4.88 9.18
N SER A 206 3.78 -3.76 9.66
CA SER A 206 4.06 -3.54 11.08
C SER A 206 3.20 -2.39 11.59
N THR A 207 2.45 -2.62 12.64
CA THR A 207 1.80 -1.51 13.38
C THR A 207 2.90 -0.63 13.97
N PRO A 208 2.85 0.68 13.75
CA PRO A 208 3.81 1.63 14.33
C PRO A 208 3.78 1.68 15.84
#